data_20c8df42cca51bc145f0eec4f232a490
#
_entry.id   20c8df42cca51bc145f0eec4f232a490
#
_cell.length_a   1.000
_cell.length_b   1.000
_cell.length_c   1.000
_cell.angle_alpha   90.00
_cell.angle_beta   90.00
_cell.angle_gamma   90.00
#
_symmetry.space_group_name_H-M   'P 1'
#
loop_
_entity.id
_entity.type
_entity.pdbx_description
1 polymer ?
#
loop_
_entity_poly.entity_id
_entity_poly.type
_entity_poly.pdbx_seq_one_letter_code
_entity_poly.pdbx_strand_id
1 'polypeptide(L)'
;MEGVHVSLEGGKMTANEPAGCPDGTTFIIRDLFYNTPARMKFLKKDFTEAGYILSVVEHAAESHPEINFQCIRDGKRVFHAPGNGSLQNAVFSVFGKELSKNLIEMPENTLNGIRVWGYISKPHAPRANRTYQHFFVNGRFIKSKLVQAAMEEAYRNSIITGKFPYGC
;
A
#
# COMPACT_ATOMS: atom_id res chain seq x y z
N MET A 1 -13.33 -5.06 -29.02
CA MET A 1 -14.13 -5.91 -28.10
C MET A 1 -15.38 -5.18 -27.68
N GLU A 2 -16.43 -5.93 -27.44
CA GLU A 2 -17.69 -5.38 -26.96
C GLU A 2 -17.63 -5.34 -25.43
N GLY A 3 -17.67 -4.18 -24.87
CA GLY A 3 -17.72 -3.94 -23.43
C GLY A 3 -19.07 -3.41 -23.00
N VAL A 4 -19.22 -3.09 -21.71
CA VAL A 4 -20.46 -2.55 -21.16
C VAL A 4 -20.16 -1.28 -20.37
N HIS A 5 -20.93 -0.23 -20.63
CA HIS A 5 -20.97 0.98 -19.85
C HIS A 5 -22.15 0.91 -18.87
N VAL A 6 -21.85 0.99 -17.58
CA VAL A 6 -22.85 1.01 -16.51
C VAL A 6 -22.74 2.31 -15.74
N SER A 7 -23.85 3.03 -15.59
CA SER A 7 -23.95 4.22 -14.75
C SER A 7 -24.90 3.97 -13.58
N LEU A 8 -24.48 4.44 -12.41
CA LEU A 8 -25.25 4.36 -11.17
C LEU A 8 -25.25 5.73 -10.49
N GLU A 9 -26.40 6.16 -10.04
CA GLU A 9 -26.57 7.40 -9.26
C GLU A 9 -27.39 7.12 -7.99
N GLY A 10 -26.82 7.37 -6.83
CA GLY A 10 -27.47 7.11 -5.55
C GLY A 10 -27.91 5.65 -5.35
N GLY A 11 -27.21 4.69 -5.95
CA GLY A 11 -27.54 3.26 -5.90
C GLY A 11 -28.58 2.80 -6.93
N LYS A 12 -29.07 3.70 -7.78
CA LYS A 12 -29.98 3.36 -8.89
C LYS A 12 -29.21 3.31 -10.20
N MET A 13 -29.44 2.28 -10.99
CA MET A 13 -28.87 2.16 -12.34
C MET A 13 -29.57 3.19 -13.26
N THR A 14 -28.78 4.03 -13.91
CA THR A 14 -29.25 5.06 -14.84
C THR A 14 -28.89 4.74 -16.29
N ALA A 15 -27.86 3.93 -16.53
CA ALA A 15 -27.52 3.40 -17.85
C ALA A 15 -26.91 2.01 -17.75
N ASN A 16 -27.20 1.17 -18.77
CA ASN A 16 -26.55 -0.13 -19.00
C ASN A 16 -26.61 -0.37 -20.51
N GLU A 17 -25.48 -0.09 -21.18
CA GLU A 17 -25.44 -0.09 -22.64
C GLU A 17 -24.12 -0.68 -23.17
N PRO A 18 -24.12 -1.29 -24.35
CA PRO A 18 -22.88 -1.73 -25.00
C PRO A 18 -21.95 -0.55 -25.25
N ALA A 19 -20.65 -0.76 -25.03
CA ALA A 19 -19.64 0.26 -25.26
C ALA A 19 -18.37 -0.35 -25.85
N GLY A 20 -17.75 0.36 -26.79
CA GLY A 20 -16.41 0.00 -27.27
C GLY A 20 -15.37 0.38 -26.23
N CYS A 21 -14.62 -0.60 -25.69
CA CYS A 21 -13.56 -0.33 -24.73
C CYS A 21 -12.38 -1.31 -24.93
N PRO A 22 -11.16 -0.92 -24.52
CA PRO A 22 -10.04 -1.87 -24.44
C PRO A 22 -10.29 -2.90 -23.33
N ASP A 23 -9.47 -3.95 -23.32
CA ASP A 23 -9.49 -4.93 -22.22
C ASP A 23 -9.22 -4.26 -20.88
N GLY A 24 -10.03 -4.59 -19.89
CA GLY A 24 -9.91 -4.04 -18.56
C GLY A 24 -11.19 -3.42 -18.01
N THR A 25 -11.09 -2.75 -16.88
CA THR A 25 -12.22 -2.11 -16.21
C THR A 25 -11.84 -0.69 -15.79
N THR A 26 -12.71 0.27 -16.07
CA THR A 26 -12.55 1.65 -15.61
C THR A 26 -13.67 2.00 -14.63
N PHE A 27 -13.32 2.45 -13.44
CA PHE A 27 -14.26 2.99 -12.46
C PHE A 27 -14.10 4.51 -12.39
N ILE A 28 -15.22 5.23 -12.53
CA ILE A 28 -15.26 6.69 -12.38
C ILE A 28 -16.23 7.00 -11.23
N ILE A 29 -15.70 7.53 -10.14
CA ILE A 29 -16.49 7.90 -8.97
C ILE A 29 -16.42 9.41 -8.79
N ARG A 30 -17.59 10.05 -8.74
CA ARG A 30 -17.74 11.50 -8.56
C ARG A 30 -18.64 11.77 -7.37
N ASP A 31 -18.46 12.94 -6.74
CA ASP A 31 -19.30 13.43 -5.66
C ASP A 31 -19.54 12.40 -4.55
N LEU A 32 -18.43 11.72 -4.15
CA LEU A 32 -18.47 10.72 -3.10
C LEU A 32 -19.13 11.29 -1.84
N PHE A 33 -20.13 10.58 -1.32
CA PHE A 33 -20.94 10.98 -0.16
C PHE A 33 -22.00 12.09 -0.41
N TYR A 34 -22.31 12.47 -1.67
CA TYR A 34 -23.33 13.48 -1.95
C TYR A 34 -24.69 13.12 -1.31
N ASN A 35 -25.03 11.83 -1.29
CA ASN A 35 -26.27 11.29 -0.70
C ASN A 35 -26.09 10.82 0.76
N THR A 36 -24.92 11.01 1.36
CA THR A 36 -24.60 10.64 2.74
C THR A 36 -23.81 11.74 3.45
N PRO A 37 -24.38 12.94 3.61
CA PRO A 37 -23.66 14.13 4.11
C PRO A 37 -23.10 13.92 5.53
N ALA A 38 -23.71 13.05 6.34
CA ALA A 38 -23.18 12.70 7.65
C ALA A 38 -21.80 12.01 7.54
N ARG A 39 -21.58 11.17 6.52
CA ARG A 39 -20.26 10.55 6.28
C ARG A 39 -19.25 11.57 5.76
N MET A 40 -19.66 12.51 4.93
CA MET A 40 -18.80 13.59 4.43
C MET A 40 -18.16 14.39 5.58
N LYS A 41 -18.86 14.61 6.70
CA LYS A 41 -18.35 15.33 7.87
C LYS A 41 -17.15 14.64 8.55
N PHE A 42 -16.93 13.35 8.33
CA PHE A 42 -15.80 12.61 8.90
C PHE A 42 -14.54 12.68 8.04
N LEU A 43 -14.63 13.18 6.82
CA LEU A 43 -13.44 13.39 5.96
C LEU A 43 -12.52 14.40 6.64
N LYS A 44 -11.23 14.06 6.58
CA LYS A 44 -10.15 14.95 7.01
C LYS A 44 -9.86 15.98 5.91
N LYS A 45 -8.82 16.77 6.10
CA LYS A 45 -8.31 17.66 5.05
C LYS A 45 -7.84 16.83 3.85
N ASP A 46 -8.01 17.35 2.64
CA ASP A 46 -7.65 16.68 1.38
C ASP A 46 -6.25 16.08 1.38
N PHE A 47 -5.28 16.80 1.93
CA PHE A 47 -3.92 16.28 2.06
C PHE A 47 -3.85 15.00 2.93
N THR A 48 -4.62 14.93 4.01
CA THR A 48 -4.66 13.76 4.90
C THR A 48 -5.33 12.58 4.22
N GLU A 49 -6.47 12.81 3.56
CA GLU A 49 -7.18 11.77 2.80
C GLU A 49 -6.32 11.24 1.65
N ALA A 50 -5.66 12.14 0.91
CA ALA A 50 -4.72 11.75 -0.14
C ALA A 50 -3.56 10.88 0.39
N GLY A 51 -3.07 11.17 1.60
CA GLY A 51 -2.07 10.33 2.26
C GLY A 51 -2.58 8.91 2.58
N TYR A 52 -3.82 8.80 3.05
CA TYR A 52 -4.43 7.49 3.29
C TYR A 52 -4.64 6.70 2.00
N ILE A 53 -5.11 7.35 0.94
CA ILE A 53 -5.28 6.73 -0.38
C ILE A 53 -3.92 6.23 -0.89
N LEU A 54 -2.90 7.07 -0.83
CA LEU A 54 -1.55 6.69 -1.26
C LEU A 54 -1.04 5.48 -0.48
N SER A 55 -1.19 5.46 0.84
CA SER A 55 -0.79 4.33 1.68
C SER A 55 -1.47 3.01 1.27
N VAL A 56 -2.74 3.05 0.86
CA VAL A 56 -3.42 1.84 0.35
C VAL A 56 -2.79 1.36 -0.96
N VAL A 57 -2.46 2.26 -1.88
CA VAL A 57 -1.81 1.94 -3.16
C VAL A 57 -0.39 1.40 -2.91
N GLU A 58 0.36 1.99 -1.99
CA GLU A 58 1.70 1.53 -1.60
C GLU A 58 1.67 0.11 -1.05
N HIS A 59 0.77 -0.20 -0.11
CA HIS A 59 0.62 -1.54 0.43
C HIS A 59 0.18 -2.55 -0.65
N ALA A 60 -0.68 -2.16 -1.59
CA ALA A 60 -1.07 -3.01 -2.70
C ALA A 60 0.14 -3.33 -3.60
N ALA A 61 0.99 -2.35 -3.88
CA ALA A 61 2.20 -2.55 -4.69
C ALA A 61 3.24 -3.46 -4.02
N GLU A 62 3.40 -3.37 -2.70
CA GLU A 62 4.28 -4.28 -1.95
C GLU A 62 3.75 -5.71 -1.90
N SER A 63 2.43 -5.87 -1.77
CA SER A 63 1.82 -7.21 -1.73
C SER A 63 1.71 -7.89 -3.09
N HIS A 64 1.73 -7.11 -4.18
CA HIS A 64 1.60 -7.56 -5.57
C HIS A 64 2.66 -6.93 -6.47
N PRO A 65 3.94 -7.29 -6.28
CA PRO A 65 5.04 -6.70 -7.05
C PRO A 65 4.99 -7.02 -8.55
N GLU A 66 4.16 -7.97 -8.97
CA GLU A 66 3.87 -8.33 -10.35
C GLU A 66 2.91 -7.36 -11.05
N ILE A 67 2.19 -6.51 -10.29
CA ILE A 67 1.21 -5.57 -10.83
C ILE A 67 1.82 -4.16 -10.90
N ASN A 68 1.64 -3.50 -12.04
CA ASN A 68 2.00 -2.09 -12.19
C ASN A 68 0.97 -1.21 -11.48
N PHE A 69 1.42 -0.46 -10.47
CA PHE A 69 0.58 0.50 -9.75
C PHE A 69 1.00 1.93 -10.07
N GLN A 70 0.02 2.77 -10.32
CA GLN A 70 0.23 4.18 -10.55
C GLN A 70 -0.80 5.01 -9.78
N CYS A 71 -0.37 6.03 -9.06
CA CYS A 71 -1.25 6.99 -8.42
C CYS A 71 -1.02 8.39 -9.01
N ILE A 72 -2.09 9.01 -9.47
CA ILE A 72 -2.09 10.36 -10.04
C ILE A 72 -2.96 11.24 -9.14
N ARG A 73 -2.43 12.40 -8.72
CA ARG A 73 -3.14 13.40 -7.96
C ARG A 73 -2.96 14.76 -8.62
N ASP A 74 -4.06 15.47 -8.87
CA ASP A 74 -4.05 16.78 -9.51
C ASP A 74 -3.28 16.79 -10.84
N GLY A 75 -3.46 15.74 -11.66
CA GLY A 75 -2.80 15.55 -12.94
C GLY A 75 -1.31 15.18 -12.85
N LYS A 76 -0.75 15.02 -11.65
CA LYS A 76 0.66 14.64 -11.44
C LYS A 76 0.76 13.23 -10.90
N ARG A 77 1.67 12.44 -11.46
CA ARG A 77 2.00 11.12 -10.94
C ARG A 77 2.78 11.26 -9.62
N VAL A 78 2.16 10.86 -8.52
CA VAL A 78 2.73 10.92 -7.16
C VAL A 78 3.35 9.60 -6.71
N PHE A 79 2.98 8.48 -7.36
CA PHE A 79 3.53 7.15 -7.07
C PHE A 79 3.54 6.28 -8.32
N HIS A 80 4.53 5.39 -8.41
CA HIS A 80 4.63 4.39 -9.47
C HIS A 80 5.46 3.20 -9.00
N ALA A 81 4.88 1.99 -9.08
CA ALA A 81 5.57 0.72 -8.94
C ALA A 81 5.54 -0.01 -10.29
N PRO A 82 6.66 -0.54 -10.79
CA PRO A 82 6.79 -0.98 -12.19
C PRO A 82 6.05 -2.28 -12.52
N GLY A 83 5.67 -3.09 -11.54
CA GLY A 83 4.96 -4.35 -11.78
C GLY A 83 5.78 -5.43 -12.48
N ASN A 84 7.05 -5.51 -12.16
CA ASN A 84 7.98 -6.44 -12.81
C ASN A 84 8.27 -7.71 -12.01
N GLY A 85 7.47 -8.02 -10.99
CA GLY A 85 7.62 -9.18 -10.12
C GLY A 85 8.73 -9.05 -9.06
N SER A 86 9.44 -7.92 -9.01
CA SER A 86 10.51 -7.70 -8.04
C SER A 86 9.99 -7.00 -6.79
N LEU A 87 9.97 -7.71 -5.65
CA LEU A 87 9.66 -7.11 -4.37
C LEU A 87 10.63 -5.97 -4.04
N GLN A 88 11.90 -6.11 -4.38
CA GLN A 88 12.90 -5.05 -4.19
C GLN A 88 12.50 -3.75 -4.88
N ASN A 89 12.00 -3.83 -6.12
CA ASN A 89 11.58 -2.65 -6.88
C ASN A 89 10.28 -2.04 -6.31
N ALA A 90 9.35 -2.86 -5.85
CA ALA A 90 8.15 -2.39 -5.16
C ALA A 90 8.51 -1.67 -3.85
N VAL A 91 9.36 -2.28 -3.03
CA VAL A 91 9.89 -1.70 -1.78
C VAL A 91 10.63 -0.39 -2.06
N PHE A 92 11.47 -0.35 -3.08
CA PHE A 92 12.16 0.89 -3.48
C PHE A 92 11.17 2.00 -3.87
N SER A 93 10.09 1.65 -4.56
CA SER A 93 9.04 2.61 -4.95
C SER A 93 8.31 3.20 -3.74
N VAL A 94 8.07 2.39 -2.71
CA VAL A 94 7.34 2.78 -1.48
C VAL A 94 8.25 3.52 -0.49
N PHE A 95 9.41 2.95 -0.16
CA PHE A 95 10.31 3.53 0.84
C PHE A 95 11.19 4.65 0.28
N GLY A 96 11.35 4.72 -1.03
CA GLY A 96 12.22 5.67 -1.70
C GLY A 96 13.72 5.38 -1.49
N LYS A 97 14.56 6.10 -2.21
CA LYS A 97 16.01 5.88 -2.27
C LYS A 97 16.71 5.88 -0.90
N GLU A 98 16.34 6.81 -0.04
CA GLU A 98 17.06 7.00 1.23
C GLU A 98 16.79 5.88 2.25
N LEU A 99 15.55 5.42 2.36
CA LEU A 99 15.23 4.32 3.26
C LEU A 99 15.70 2.98 2.69
N SER A 100 15.53 2.77 1.39
CA SER A 100 15.89 1.51 0.73
C SER A 100 17.38 1.17 0.79
N LYS A 101 18.27 2.16 0.81
CA LYS A 101 19.72 1.94 1.02
C LYS A 101 20.06 1.23 2.34
N ASN A 102 19.20 1.39 3.33
CA ASN A 102 19.38 0.86 4.65
C ASN A 102 18.55 -0.41 4.90
N LEU A 103 17.95 -0.97 3.86
CA LEU A 103 17.27 -2.25 3.93
C LEU A 103 18.26 -3.40 3.68
N ILE A 104 17.99 -4.51 4.34
CA ILE A 104 18.67 -5.80 4.17
C ILE A 104 17.60 -6.78 3.74
N GLU A 105 17.87 -7.55 2.71
CA GLU A 105 17.02 -8.66 2.33
C GLU A 105 17.05 -9.74 3.41
N MET A 106 15.88 -10.15 3.84
CA MET A 106 15.68 -11.32 4.68
C MET A 106 15.24 -12.46 3.76
N PRO A 107 16.12 -13.44 3.52
CA PRO A 107 15.80 -14.54 2.64
C PRO A 107 14.62 -15.35 3.20
N GLU A 108 13.89 -16.02 2.30
CA GLU A 108 12.78 -16.86 2.71
C GLU A 108 13.23 -17.93 3.70
N ASN A 109 12.56 -17.98 4.83
CA ASN A 109 12.73 -19.01 5.84
C ASN A 109 11.38 -19.66 6.14
N THR A 110 11.39 -20.97 6.33
CA THR A 110 10.16 -21.74 6.65
C THR A 110 10.33 -22.42 8.00
N LEU A 111 9.39 -22.13 8.91
CA LEU A 111 9.33 -22.75 10.23
C LEU A 111 7.88 -23.14 10.52
N ASN A 112 7.64 -24.40 10.89
CA ASN A 112 6.31 -24.92 11.23
C ASN A 112 5.24 -24.65 10.17
N GLY A 113 5.59 -24.71 8.88
CA GLY A 113 4.67 -24.43 7.77
C GLY A 113 4.41 -22.94 7.52
N ILE A 114 5.04 -22.04 8.26
CA ILE A 114 4.96 -20.58 8.05
C ILE A 114 6.21 -20.14 7.29
N ARG A 115 6.03 -19.50 6.15
CA ARG A 115 7.10 -18.87 5.36
C ARG A 115 7.20 -17.40 5.71
N VAL A 116 8.41 -16.91 5.93
CA VAL A 116 8.69 -15.50 6.24
C VAL A 116 9.83 -15.02 5.33
N TRP A 117 9.65 -13.89 4.67
CA TRP A 117 10.65 -13.24 3.82
C TRP A 117 10.37 -11.75 3.76
N GLY A 118 11.27 -10.97 3.18
CA GLY A 118 11.08 -9.55 2.93
C GLY A 118 12.33 -8.73 3.13
N TYR A 119 12.15 -7.52 3.61
CA TYR A 119 13.22 -6.54 3.83
C TYR A 119 13.12 -5.93 5.21
N ILE A 120 14.25 -5.82 5.91
CA ILE A 120 14.35 -5.20 7.24
C ILE A 120 15.42 -4.12 7.26
N SER A 121 15.27 -3.10 8.11
CA SER A 121 16.23 -2.01 8.22
C SER A 121 17.52 -2.44 8.93
N LYS A 122 18.64 -1.83 8.54
CA LYS A 122 19.87 -1.90 9.33
C LYS A 122 19.70 -1.24 10.69
N PRO A 123 20.33 -1.74 11.78
CA PRO A 123 20.17 -1.20 13.12
C PRO A 123 20.55 0.28 13.28
N HIS A 124 21.48 0.77 12.47
CA HIS A 124 21.91 2.17 12.52
C HIS A 124 20.96 3.17 11.86
N ALA A 125 19.89 2.69 11.23
CA ALA A 125 18.95 3.51 10.48
C ALA A 125 17.49 3.42 11.02
N PRO A 126 17.27 3.53 12.35
CA PRO A 126 15.91 3.40 12.90
C PRO A 126 15.06 4.64 12.61
N ARG A 127 13.74 4.47 12.74
CA ARG A 127 12.75 5.55 12.56
C ARG A 127 12.17 6.00 13.90
N ALA A 128 11.61 7.22 13.91
CA ALA A 128 10.97 7.79 15.10
C ALA A 128 9.59 7.18 15.39
N ASN A 129 9.00 6.49 14.44
CA ASN A 129 7.68 5.89 14.54
C ASN A 129 7.61 4.59 13.71
N ARG A 130 6.47 3.89 13.79
CA ARG A 130 6.22 2.59 13.18
C ARG A 130 5.54 2.68 11.81
N THR A 131 5.48 3.86 11.19
CA THR A 131 4.75 4.06 9.91
C THR A 131 5.26 3.18 8.80
N TYR A 132 6.55 2.84 8.82
CA TYR A 132 7.21 2.01 7.81
C TYR A 132 7.42 0.55 8.27
N GLN A 133 6.60 0.07 9.20
CA GLN A 133 6.52 -1.36 9.53
C GLN A 133 5.32 -1.94 8.77
N HIS A 134 5.59 -2.51 7.59
CA HIS A 134 4.57 -3.08 6.73
C HIS A 134 4.57 -4.59 6.86
N PHE A 135 3.44 -5.16 7.26
CA PHE A 135 3.30 -6.61 7.43
C PHE A 135 2.20 -7.14 6.55
N PHE A 136 2.48 -8.27 5.90
CA PHE A 136 1.54 -8.93 5.01
C PHE A 136 1.37 -10.39 5.41
N VAL A 137 0.14 -10.89 5.32
CA VAL A 137 -0.17 -12.31 5.48
C VAL A 137 -0.96 -12.76 4.25
N ASN A 138 -0.40 -13.71 3.52
CA ASN A 138 -1.01 -14.21 2.28
C ASN A 138 -1.41 -13.07 1.32
N GLY A 139 -0.53 -12.11 1.09
CA GLY A 139 -0.75 -10.98 0.20
C GLY A 139 -1.66 -9.87 0.76
N ARG A 140 -2.03 -9.92 2.04
CA ARG A 140 -2.89 -8.90 2.67
C ARG A 140 -2.12 -8.11 3.70
N PHE A 141 -2.15 -6.79 3.60
CA PHE A 141 -1.60 -5.90 4.61
C PHE A 141 -2.35 -6.07 5.94
N ILE A 142 -1.60 -6.21 7.02
CA ILE A 142 -2.14 -6.35 8.37
C ILE A 142 -1.53 -5.34 9.35
N LYS A 143 -2.29 -4.99 10.38
CA LYS A 143 -1.79 -4.28 11.56
C LYS A 143 -1.81 -5.25 12.73
N SER A 144 -0.65 -5.74 13.13
CA SER A 144 -0.53 -6.72 14.22
C SER A 144 0.49 -6.25 15.25
N LYS A 145 0.01 -6.03 16.47
CA LYS A 145 0.88 -5.70 17.62
C LYS A 145 1.86 -6.84 17.94
N LEU A 146 1.44 -8.09 17.71
CA LEU A 146 2.30 -9.26 17.95
C LEU A 146 3.49 -9.26 16.98
N VAL A 147 3.24 -9.06 15.67
CA VAL A 147 4.31 -9.05 14.67
C VAL A 147 5.22 -7.82 14.86
N GLN A 148 4.65 -6.67 15.21
CA GLN A 148 5.43 -5.48 15.59
C GLN A 148 6.37 -5.77 16.75
N ALA A 149 5.84 -6.38 17.82
CA ALA A 149 6.65 -6.72 18.99
C ALA A 149 7.75 -7.73 18.66
N ALA A 150 7.45 -8.74 17.83
CA ALA A 150 8.46 -9.71 17.39
C ALA A 150 9.59 -9.05 16.57
N MET A 151 9.24 -8.16 15.63
CA MET A 151 10.22 -7.40 14.87
C MET A 151 11.08 -6.53 15.78
N GLU A 152 10.46 -5.78 16.71
CA GLU A 152 11.18 -4.90 17.64
C GLU A 152 12.07 -5.69 18.62
N GLU A 153 11.63 -6.87 19.04
CA GLU A 153 12.40 -7.77 19.89
C GLU A 153 13.69 -8.24 19.21
N ALA A 154 13.64 -8.52 17.91
CA ALA A 154 14.84 -8.89 17.14
C ALA A 154 15.91 -7.78 17.12
N TYR A 155 15.50 -6.53 17.34
CA TYR A 155 16.41 -5.37 17.41
C TYR A 155 16.74 -4.94 18.84
N ARG A 156 16.32 -5.73 19.87
CA ARG A 156 16.65 -5.43 21.26
C ARG A 156 18.17 -5.25 21.42
N ASN A 157 18.59 -4.19 22.07
CA ASN A 157 20.00 -3.79 22.26
C ASN A 157 20.75 -3.35 20.99
N SER A 158 20.10 -3.36 19.82
CA SER A 158 20.73 -2.91 18.56
C SER A 158 20.24 -1.54 18.11
N ILE A 159 19.09 -1.09 18.63
CA ILE A 159 18.48 0.21 18.33
C ILE A 159 18.26 0.98 19.62
N ILE A 160 18.44 2.30 19.56
CA ILE A 160 18.21 3.22 20.71
C ILE A 160 16.74 3.17 21.12
N THR A 161 16.50 3.15 22.44
CA THR A 161 15.15 3.19 23.03
C THR A 161 14.30 4.33 22.43
N GLY A 162 13.05 4.03 22.09
CA GLY A 162 12.12 5.00 21.46
C GLY A 162 12.32 5.16 19.96
N LYS A 163 13.17 4.37 19.34
CA LYS A 163 13.30 4.24 17.88
C LYS A 163 12.87 2.86 17.44
N PHE A 164 12.49 2.74 16.17
CA PHE A 164 11.84 1.55 15.64
C PHE A 164 12.51 1.09 14.35
N PRO A 165 12.68 -0.23 14.18
CA PRO A 165 13.05 -0.81 12.89
C PRO A 165 11.92 -0.57 11.89
N TYR A 166 12.21 -0.70 10.60
CA TYR A 166 11.24 -0.64 9.52
C TYR A 166 11.53 -1.71 8.48
N GLY A 167 10.53 -1.99 7.62
CA GLY A 167 10.64 -3.02 6.60
C GLY A 167 9.28 -3.55 6.15
N CYS A 168 9.31 -4.51 5.26
CA CYS A 168 8.12 -5.21 4.77
C CYS A 168 8.40 -6.71 4.57
#